data_1ab480b1c00945e99c7f324b76d2dda5
#
_entry.id   1ab480b1c00945e99c7f324b76d2dda5
#
_cell.length_a   1.000
_cell.length_b   1.000
_cell.length_c   1.000
_cell.angle_alpha   90.00
_cell.angle_beta   90.00
_cell.angle_gamma   90.00
#
_symmetry.space_group_name_H-M   'P 1'
#
loop_
_entity.id
_entity.type
_entity.pdbx_description
1 polymer ?
#
loop_
_entity_poly.entity_id
_entity_poly.type
_entity_poly.pdbx_seq_one_letter_code
_entity_poly.pdbx_strand_id
1 'polypeptide(L)'
;HPTLRRQRQMCIRDSVGGLPEHMKLKLLEPLRELFKDEVRKLGEEIGLPHDMVYRHPFPGPGLGVRILGKVKKEYADILRVADDIFIEELRTADWYDKVSQAFAVFVPVKSVGVVGDARRYEWVIALRAVETIDFMTARWAHLPPELLEKVSSRIMNEIEHVSRVVYDISSKPPACLLYTSPSPRDRYG
;
A
#
# COMPACT_ATOMS: atom_id res chain seq x y z
N HIS A 1 13.10 7.27 -26.45
CA HIS A 1 12.68 5.86 -26.32
C HIS A 1 11.16 5.80 -26.17
N PRO A 2 10.40 5.04 -27.00
CA PRO A 2 8.93 5.03 -26.96
C PRO A 2 8.35 4.56 -25.60
N THR A 3 9.06 3.69 -24.91
CA THR A 3 8.69 3.15 -23.58
C THR A 3 8.74 4.23 -22.49
N LEU A 4 9.72 5.13 -22.51
CA LEU A 4 9.84 6.23 -21.55
C LEU A 4 8.69 7.26 -21.70
N ARG A 5 8.26 7.54 -22.94
CA ARG A 5 7.09 8.42 -23.18
C ARG A 5 5.77 7.81 -22.68
N ARG A 6 5.56 6.50 -22.83
CA ARG A 6 4.37 5.81 -22.30
C ARG A 6 4.34 5.80 -20.79
N GLN A 7 5.46 5.55 -20.14
CA GLN A 7 5.57 5.57 -18.68
C GLN A 7 5.31 6.97 -18.09
N ARG A 8 5.86 8.03 -18.73
CA ARG A 8 5.61 9.43 -18.35
C ARG A 8 4.14 9.82 -18.54
N GLN A 9 3.50 9.43 -19.63
CA GLN A 9 2.07 9.69 -19.87
C GLN A 9 1.15 8.94 -18.89
N MET A 10 1.52 7.72 -18.46
CA MET A 10 0.79 7.01 -17.41
C MET A 10 0.91 7.70 -16.05
N CYS A 11 2.11 8.13 -15.64
CA CYS A 11 2.29 8.84 -14.38
C CYS A 11 1.51 10.16 -14.31
N ILE A 12 1.49 10.95 -15.38
CA ILE A 12 0.71 12.21 -15.46
C ILE A 12 -0.79 11.90 -15.40
N ARG A 13 -1.25 10.88 -16.11
CA ARG A 13 -2.66 10.51 -16.18
C ARG A 13 -3.19 9.92 -14.87
N ASP A 14 -2.36 9.19 -14.13
CA ASP A 14 -2.75 8.52 -12.89
C ASP A 14 -2.58 9.42 -11.65
N SER A 15 -1.63 10.35 -11.67
CA SER A 15 -1.35 11.23 -10.54
C SER A 15 -2.17 12.52 -10.50
N VAL A 16 -2.58 13.05 -11.65
CA VAL A 16 -3.25 14.37 -11.74
C VAL A 16 -4.69 14.28 -12.24
N GLY A 17 -5.19 13.09 -12.56
CA GLY A 17 -6.59 12.84 -12.90
C GLY A 17 -7.10 13.52 -14.18
N GLY A 18 -6.19 13.94 -15.07
CA GLY A 18 -6.47 14.70 -16.28
C GLY A 18 -6.75 16.18 -15.99
N LEU A 19 -6.00 17.05 -16.64
CA LEU A 19 -6.23 18.49 -16.54
C LEU A 19 -7.43 18.87 -17.41
N PRO A 20 -8.32 19.78 -16.95
CA PRO A 20 -9.41 20.28 -17.76
C PRO A 20 -8.89 20.93 -19.04
N GLU A 21 -9.52 20.65 -20.21
CA GLU A 21 -9.09 21.18 -21.51
C GLU A 21 -9.09 22.72 -21.59
N HIS A 22 -9.92 23.36 -20.76
CA HIS A 22 -10.08 24.81 -20.72
C HIS A 22 -9.29 25.48 -19.59
N MET A 23 -8.32 24.80 -18.99
CA MET A 23 -7.51 25.37 -17.91
C MET A 23 -6.65 26.53 -18.42
N LYS A 24 -6.84 27.73 -17.83
CA LYS A 24 -6.10 28.96 -18.21
C LYS A 24 -4.72 29.06 -17.55
N LEU A 25 -4.38 28.19 -16.61
CA LEU A 25 -3.11 28.18 -15.90
C LEU A 25 -2.04 27.43 -16.73
N LYS A 26 -0.81 27.91 -16.67
CA LYS A 26 0.34 27.17 -17.22
C LYS A 26 0.78 26.12 -16.24
N LEU A 27 1.07 24.92 -16.75
CA LEU A 27 1.59 23.82 -15.95
C LEU A 27 3.08 24.06 -15.68
N LEU A 28 3.47 24.02 -14.39
CA LEU A 28 4.86 24.09 -13.96
C LEU A 28 5.26 22.72 -13.41
N GLU A 29 6.16 22.04 -14.12
CA GLU A 29 6.64 20.69 -13.80
C GLU A 29 8.18 20.67 -13.72
N PRO A 30 8.80 21.24 -12.68
CA PRO A 30 10.25 21.34 -12.59
C PRO A 30 10.95 19.98 -12.49
N LEU A 31 10.25 18.93 -12.06
CA LEU A 31 10.78 17.57 -11.86
C LEU A 31 10.47 16.63 -13.04
N ARG A 32 9.89 17.14 -14.13
CA ARG A 32 9.38 16.31 -15.25
C ARG A 32 10.45 15.43 -15.91
N GLU A 33 11.69 15.88 -15.94
CA GLU A 33 12.79 15.18 -16.58
C GLU A 33 13.57 14.25 -15.64
N LEU A 34 13.26 14.27 -14.34
CA LEU A 34 13.93 13.47 -13.32
C LEU A 34 13.25 12.12 -13.12
N PHE A 35 14.04 11.09 -12.83
CA PHE A 35 13.55 9.82 -12.34
C PHE A 35 13.21 9.90 -10.83
N LYS A 36 12.46 8.93 -10.32
CA LYS A 36 11.97 8.93 -8.96
C LYS A 36 13.10 8.90 -7.91
N ASP A 37 14.16 8.17 -8.19
CA ASP A 37 15.36 8.12 -7.35
C ASP A 37 16.15 9.44 -7.37
N GLU A 38 16.20 10.12 -8.51
CA GLU A 38 16.82 11.45 -8.65
C GLU A 38 16.00 12.51 -7.89
N VAL A 39 14.66 12.45 -7.97
CA VAL A 39 13.78 13.32 -7.19
C VAL A 39 13.98 13.12 -5.68
N ARG A 40 14.17 11.89 -5.23
CA ARG A 40 14.46 11.60 -3.81
C ARG A 40 15.79 12.20 -3.37
N LYS A 41 16.86 12.01 -4.14
CA LYS A 41 18.16 12.63 -3.87
C LYS A 41 18.08 14.15 -3.80
N LEU A 42 17.40 14.75 -4.76
CA LEU A 42 17.14 16.20 -4.73
C LEU A 42 16.36 16.61 -3.47
N GLY A 43 15.38 15.80 -3.05
CA GLY A 43 14.64 16.03 -1.81
C GLY A 43 15.56 16.09 -0.58
N GLU A 44 16.51 15.16 -0.46
CA GLU A 44 17.51 15.17 0.61
C GLU A 44 18.44 16.38 0.53
N GLU A 45 18.92 16.73 -0.67
CA GLU A 45 19.80 17.89 -0.87
C GLU A 45 19.16 19.23 -0.50
N ILE A 46 17.84 19.38 -0.69
CA ILE A 46 17.09 20.58 -0.25
C ILE A 46 16.63 20.51 1.21
N GLY A 47 17.02 19.47 1.94
CA GLY A 47 16.83 19.35 3.40
C GLY A 47 15.48 18.77 3.81
N LEU A 48 14.77 18.04 2.95
CA LEU A 48 13.57 17.32 3.38
C LEU A 48 13.94 16.16 4.32
N PRO A 49 13.16 15.91 5.38
CA PRO A 49 13.39 14.78 6.26
C PRO A 49 13.36 13.43 5.51
N HIS A 50 14.24 12.52 5.90
CA HIS A 50 14.34 11.17 5.30
C HIS A 50 12.98 10.46 5.24
N ASP A 51 12.24 10.45 6.33
CA ASP A 51 10.90 9.83 6.42
C ASP A 51 9.88 10.40 5.43
N MET A 52 10.05 11.65 5.01
CA MET A 52 9.20 12.27 4.00
C MET A 52 9.63 11.82 2.59
N VAL A 53 10.91 11.80 2.32
CA VAL A 53 11.50 11.45 1.01
C VAL A 53 11.32 9.97 0.69
N TYR A 54 11.53 9.08 1.68
CA TYR A 54 11.48 7.63 1.51
C TYR A 54 10.18 6.98 1.97
N ARG A 55 9.15 7.78 2.25
CA ARG A 55 7.82 7.24 2.52
C ARG A 55 7.37 6.28 1.42
N HIS A 56 6.78 5.16 1.83
CA HIS A 56 6.22 4.19 0.89
C HIS A 56 5.19 4.86 -0.03
N PRO A 57 5.24 4.62 -1.34
CA PRO A 57 4.33 5.24 -2.30
C PRO A 57 2.94 4.62 -2.19
N PHE A 58 1.91 5.47 -2.08
CA PHE A 58 0.51 5.06 -2.18
C PHE A 58 -0.23 5.99 -3.14
N PRO A 59 -1.26 5.49 -3.85
CA PRO A 59 -2.13 6.33 -4.64
C PRO A 59 -2.94 7.26 -3.74
N GLY A 60 -3.47 8.36 -4.31
CA GLY A 60 -4.23 9.38 -3.59
C GLY A 60 -5.33 8.85 -2.66
N PRO A 61 -6.16 7.85 -3.05
CA PRO A 61 -7.18 7.28 -2.17
C PRO A 61 -6.66 6.54 -0.92
N GLY A 62 -5.38 6.22 -0.86
CA GLY A 62 -4.73 5.65 0.33
C GLY A 62 -5.42 4.40 0.89
N LEU A 63 -6.14 4.56 2.02
CA LEU A 63 -6.87 3.48 2.68
C LEU A 63 -7.99 2.87 1.82
N GLY A 64 -8.68 3.68 1.01
CA GLY A 64 -9.82 3.22 0.22
C GLY A 64 -9.48 2.11 -0.77
N VAL A 65 -8.29 2.12 -1.37
CA VAL A 65 -7.84 1.07 -2.31
C VAL A 65 -7.37 -0.20 -1.63
N ARG A 66 -7.32 -0.20 -0.30
CA ARG A 66 -6.90 -1.34 0.52
C ARG A 66 -8.10 -2.00 1.24
N ILE A 67 -9.32 -1.60 0.88
CA ILE A 67 -10.56 -2.24 1.32
C ILE A 67 -11.16 -2.95 0.10
N LEU A 68 -11.24 -4.26 0.14
CA LEU A 68 -11.84 -5.04 -0.93
C LEU A 68 -13.36 -4.86 -0.94
N GLY A 69 -13.93 -4.48 -2.09
CA GLY A 69 -15.36 -4.27 -2.26
C GLY A 69 -15.86 -2.91 -1.75
N LYS A 70 -16.96 -2.90 -1.00
CA LYS A 70 -17.62 -1.66 -0.54
C LYS A 70 -16.82 -0.99 0.58
N VAL A 71 -16.43 0.26 0.37
CA VAL A 71 -15.77 1.05 1.41
C VAL A 71 -16.80 1.48 2.46
N LYS A 72 -16.54 1.12 3.71
CA LYS A 72 -17.32 1.53 4.88
C LYS A 72 -16.41 2.16 5.93
N LYS A 73 -16.96 3.07 6.72
CA LYS A 73 -16.19 3.73 7.79
C LYS A 73 -15.61 2.73 8.79
N GLU A 74 -16.41 1.76 9.24
CA GLU A 74 -15.97 0.72 10.19
C GLU A 74 -14.77 -0.09 9.67
N TYR A 75 -14.73 -0.41 8.36
CA TYR A 75 -13.63 -1.13 7.73
C TYR A 75 -12.36 -0.26 7.64
N ALA A 76 -12.55 1.03 7.35
CA ALA A 76 -11.44 1.98 7.31
C ALA A 76 -10.84 2.23 8.70
N ASP A 77 -11.66 2.25 9.75
CA ASP A 77 -11.21 2.43 11.12
C ASP A 77 -10.38 1.22 11.59
N ILE A 78 -10.86 0.00 11.36
CA ILE A 78 -10.12 -1.25 11.63
C ILE A 78 -8.81 -1.28 10.83
N LEU A 79 -8.87 -1.00 9.54
CA LEU A 79 -7.70 -1.03 8.65
C LEU A 79 -6.63 -0.02 9.07
N ARG A 80 -7.03 1.17 9.53
CA ARG A 80 -6.09 2.20 9.97
C ARG A 80 -5.26 1.72 11.15
N VAL A 81 -5.91 1.12 12.15
CA VAL A 81 -5.21 0.59 13.32
C VAL A 81 -4.31 -0.59 12.96
N ALA A 82 -4.79 -1.50 12.10
CA ALA A 82 -3.98 -2.62 11.62
C ALA A 82 -2.75 -2.17 10.82
N ASP A 83 -2.90 -1.15 9.98
CA ASP A 83 -1.81 -0.57 9.20
C ASP A 83 -0.78 0.12 10.10
N ASP A 84 -1.25 0.89 11.09
CA ASP A 84 -0.38 1.57 12.07
C ASP A 84 0.45 0.57 12.87
N ILE A 85 -0.17 -0.52 13.36
CA ILE A 85 0.55 -1.61 14.06
C ILE A 85 1.62 -2.23 13.15
N PHE A 86 1.28 -2.54 11.91
CA PHE A 86 2.20 -3.16 10.97
C PHE A 86 3.40 -2.25 10.66
N ILE A 87 3.16 -0.99 10.37
CA ILE A 87 4.22 -0.01 10.07
C ILE A 87 5.09 0.27 11.30
N GLU A 88 4.50 0.37 12.49
CA GLU A 88 5.24 0.55 13.75
C GLU A 88 6.20 -0.62 14.00
N GLU A 89 5.74 -1.86 13.84
CA GLU A 89 6.58 -3.04 14.03
C GLU A 89 7.67 -3.16 12.96
N LEU A 90 7.39 -2.80 11.71
CA LEU A 90 8.41 -2.74 10.67
C LEU A 90 9.50 -1.72 10.99
N ARG A 91 9.14 -0.56 11.53
CA ARG A 91 10.11 0.48 11.95
C ARG A 91 10.92 0.01 13.14
N THR A 92 10.27 -0.56 14.15
CA THR A 92 10.94 -1.07 15.36
C THR A 92 11.94 -2.18 15.05
N ALA A 93 11.67 -2.98 14.04
CA ALA A 93 12.53 -4.09 13.60
C ALA A 93 13.53 -3.69 12.49
N ASP A 94 13.65 -2.41 12.14
CA ASP A 94 14.50 -1.89 11.05
C ASP A 94 14.22 -2.55 9.69
N TRP A 95 12.94 -2.86 9.42
CA TRP A 95 12.48 -3.43 8.13
C TRP A 95 11.77 -2.43 7.23
N TYR A 96 11.36 -1.27 7.75
CA TYR A 96 10.59 -0.30 6.96
C TYR A 96 11.35 0.15 5.70
N ASP A 97 12.62 0.50 5.81
CA ASP A 97 13.44 0.97 4.69
C ASP A 97 13.99 -0.17 3.81
N LYS A 98 13.93 -1.42 4.29
CA LYS A 98 14.34 -2.60 3.52
C LYS A 98 13.26 -3.06 2.52
N VAL A 99 12.01 -2.73 2.78
CA VAL A 99 10.90 -3.04 1.87
C VAL A 99 10.52 -1.80 1.06
N SER A 100 10.14 -1.99 -0.18
CA SER A 100 9.78 -0.86 -1.06
C SER A 100 8.37 -0.34 -0.81
N GLN A 101 7.48 -1.22 -0.32
CA GLN A 101 6.12 -0.88 0.07
C GLN A 101 5.58 -1.95 1.03
N ALA A 102 4.95 -1.52 2.12
CA ALA A 102 4.26 -2.40 3.06
C ALA A 102 2.94 -1.76 3.50
N PHE A 103 1.91 -2.57 3.70
CA PHE A 103 0.59 -2.12 4.13
C PHE A 103 -0.30 -3.29 4.58
N ALA A 104 -1.31 -2.95 5.37
CA ALA A 104 -2.43 -3.83 5.67
C ALA A 104 -3.57 -3.67 4.66
N VAL A 105 -4.37 -4.71 4.48
CA VAL A 105 -5.55 -4.78 3.61
C VAL A 105 -6.73 -5.32 4.40
N PHE A 106 -7.87 -4.67 4.32
CA PHE A 106 -9.12 -5.19 4.89
C PHE A 106 -9.78 -6.13 3.90
N VAL A 107 -9.93 -7.40 4.31
CA VAL A 107 -10.62 -8.44 3.54
C VAL A 107 -12.01 -8.63 4.13
N PRO A 108 -13.11 -8.24 3.45
CA PRO A 108 -14.46 -8.26 3.98
C PRO A 108 -15.04 -9.69 4.00
N VAL A 109 -14.26 -10.62 4.52
CA VAL A 109 -14.62 -12.03 4.73
C VAL A 109 -14.50 -12.31 6.21
N LYS A 110 -15.49 -13.02 6.74
CA LYS A 110 -15.47 -13.46 8.13
C LYS A 110 -14.89 -14.87 8.23
N SER A 111 -13.96 -15.04 9.14
CA SER A 111 -13.36 -16.32 9.52
C SER A 111 -13.76 -16.67 10.94
N VAL A 112 -13.82 -17.97 11.23
CA VAL A 112 -14.08 -18.42 12.60
C VAL A 112 -12.85 -18.14 13.47
N GLY A 113 -13.09 -17.47 14.59
CA GLY A 113 -12.16 -17.31 15.70
C GLY A 113 -12.72 -17.98 16.96
N VAL A 114 -11.86 -18.26 17.91
CA VAL A 114 -12.21 -18.81 19.21
C VAL A 114 -11.77 -17.81 20.28
N VAL A 115 -12.73 -17.35 21.08
CA VAL A 115 -12.47 -16.47 22.21
C VAL A 115 -13.09 -17.13 23.46
N GLY A 116 -12.23 -17.64 24.34
CA GLY A 116 -12.68 -18.54 25.40
C GLY A 116 -13.32 -19.80 24.81
N ASP A 117 -14.50 -20.16 25.27
CA ASP A 117 -15.26 -21.32 24.76
C ASP A 117 -16.22 -20.97 23.61
N ALA A 118 -16.28 -19.71 23.18
CA ALA A 118 -17.20 -19.24 22.16
C ALA A 118 -16.54 -19.12 20.78
N ARG A 119 -17.27 -19.59 19.74
CA ARG A 119 -16.91 -19.33 18.35
C ARG A 119 -17.44 -17.97 17.92
N ARG A 120 -16.58 -17.14 17.35
CA ARG A 120 -16.96 -15.86 16.76
C ARG A 120 -16.57 -15.82 15.29
N TYR A 121 -17.39 -15.14 14.48
CA TYR A 121 -17.10 -14.89 13.07
C TYR A 121 -16.64 -13.45 12.90
N GLU A 122 -15.35 -13.28 12.71
CA GLU A 122 -14.69 -11.98 12.70
C GLU A 122 -13.88 -11.76 11.42
N TRP A 123 -13.44 -10.53 11.20
CA TRP A 123 -12.80 -10.11 9.96
C TRP A 123 -11.39 -10.66 9.78
N VAL A 124 -10.96 -10.65 8.54
CA VAL A 124 -9.60 -11.03 8.13
C VAL A 124 -8.84 -9.79 7.69
N ILE A 125 -7.61 -9.66 8.18
CA ILE A 125 -6.64 -8.67 7.71
C ILE A 125 -5.56 -9.38 6.91
N ALA A 126 -5.24 -8.88 5.72
CA ALA A 126 -4.09 -9.33 4.97
C ALA A 126 -2.95 -8.31 5.10
N LEU A 127 -1.75 -8.80 5.35
CA LEU A 127 -0.53 -8.00 5.34
C LEU A 127 0.18 -8.21 4.01
N ARG A 128 0.72 -7.17 3.45
CA ARG A 128 1.53 -7.23 2.24
C ARG A 128 2.76 -6.36 2.40
N ALA A 129 3.92 -6.94 2.16
CA ALA A 129 5.17 -6.21 1.99
C ALA A 129 5.87 -6.72 0.73
N VAL A 130 6.43 -5.80 -0.05
CA VAL A 130 7.07 -6.11 -1.33
C VAL A 130 8.42 -5.41 -1.45
N GLU A 131 9.31 -6.08 -2.15
CA GLU A 131 10.58 -5.55 -2.60
C GLU A 131 10.54 -5.35 -4.10
N THR A 132 10.98 -4.19 -4.57
CA THR A 132 11.02 -3.85 -5.99
C THR A 132 12.03 -2.73 -6.23
N ILE A 133 12.56 -2.67 -7.44
CA ILE A 133 13.45 -1.60 -7.86
C ILE A 133 12.66 -0.54 -8.65
N ASP A 134 11.82 -0.95 -9.56
CA ASP A 134 11.17 -0.11 -10.56
C ASP A 134 9.63 -0.09 -10.47
N PHE A 135 9.04 -0.84 -9.54
CA PHE A 135 7.59 -1.08 -9.41
C PHE A 135 6.92 -1.75 -10.62
N MET A 136 7.68 -2.14 -11.64
CA MET A 136 7.19 -2.93 -12.76
C MET A 136 7.10 -4.41 -12.38
N THR A 137 8.15 -4.91 -11.74
CA THR A 137 8.20 -6.23 -11.13
C THR A 137 8.36 -6.09 -9.62
N ALA A 138 7.79 -7.00 -8.85
CA ALA A 138 7.94 -7.03 -7.41
C ALA A 138 7.87 -8.45 -6.89
N ARG A 139 8.67 -8.73 -5.88
CA ARG A 139 8.57 -9.95 -5.09
C ARG A 139 8.03 -9.62 -3.71
N TRP A 140 7.38 -10.59 -3.07
CA TRP A 140 7.00 -10.43 -1.67
C TRP A 140 8.24 -10.38 -0.78
N ALA A 141 8.21 -9.58 0.27
CA ALA A 141 9.33 -9.42 1.19
C ALA A 141 9.36 -10.58 2.18
N HIS A 142 10.54 -11.19 2.36
CA HIS A 142 10.77 -12.27 3.31
C HIS A 142 10.96 -11.70 4.72
N LEU A 143 9.87 -11.20 5.32
CA LEU A 143 9.92 -10.71 6.69
C LEU A 143 10.22 -11.85 7.68
N PRO A 144 10.96 -11.59 8.76
CA PRO A 144 11.21 -12.59 9.79
C PRO A 144 9.90 -13.15 10.36
N PRO A 145 9.81 -14.49 10.56
CA PRO A 145 8.62 -15.12 11.13
C PRO A 145 8.21 -14.49 12.47
N GLU A 146 9.16 -14.16 13.32
CA GLU A 146 8.95 -13.56 14.64
C GLU A 146 8.30 -12.16 14.53
N LEU A 147 8.66 -11.40 13.50
CA LEU A 147 8.04 -10.12 13.20
C LEU A 147 6.58 -10.30 12.76
N LEU A 148 6.32 -11.25 11.86
CA LEU A 148 4.96 -11.55 11.40
C LEU A 148 4.09 -12.08 12.54
N GLU A 149 4.62 -12.92 13.41
CA GLU A 149 3.95 -13.43 14.61
C GLU A 149 3.59 -12.28 15.56
N LYS A 150 4.53 -11.38 15.83
CA LYS A 150 4.32 -10.22 16.69
C LYS A 150 3.23 -9.30 16.14
N VAL A 151 3.30 -8.94 14.85
CA VAL A 151 2.29 -8.11 14.17
C VAL A 151 0.92 -8.78 14.22
N SER A 152 0.84 -10.06 13.90
CA SER A 152 -0.40 -10.84 13.91
C SER A 152 -1.02 -10.86 15.32
N SER A 153 -0.21 -11.13 16.34
CA SER A 153 -0.64 -11.16 17.74
C SER A 153 -1.17 -9.79 18.18
N ARG A 154 -0.47 -8.71 17.88
CA ARG A 154 -0.92 -7.35 18.19
C ARG A 154 -2.24 -7.01 17.51
N ILE A 155 -2.36 -7.25 16.20
CA ILE A 155 -3.58 -6.97 15.45
C ILE A 155 -4.78 -7.71 16.04
N MET A 156 -4.64 -9.01 16.36
CA MET A 156 -5.73 -9.80 16.89
C MET A 156 -6.10 -9.46 18.35
N ASN A 157 -5.16 -8.92 19.14
CA ASN A 157 -5.40 -8.57 20.55
C ASN A 157 -5.83 -7.10 20.73
N GLU A 158 -5.33 -6.19 19.89
CA GLU A 158 -5.59 -4.76 20.02
C GLU A 158 -6.81 -4.29 19.20
N ILE A 159 -7.24 -5.07 18.19
CA ILE A 159 -8.37 -4.71 17.33
C ILE A 159 -9.53 -5.66 17.55
N GLU A 160 -10.64 -5.12 18.04
CA GLU A 160 -11.89 -5.88 18.14
C GLU A 160 -12.40 -6.32 16.77
N HIS A 161 -13.03 -7.49 16.71
CA HIS A 161 -13.63 -8.05 15.50
C HIS A 161 -12.65 -8.50 14.40
N VAL A 162 -11.37 -8.69 14.73
CA VAL A 162 -10.38 -9.33 13.85
C VAL A 162 -9.91 -10.64 14.47
N SER A 163 -10.08 -11.75 13.76
CA SER A 163 -9.70 -13.08 14.25
C SER A 163 -8.63 -13.76 13.40
N ARG A 164 -8.23 -13.16 12.31
CA ARG A 164 -7.23 -13.77 11.43
C ARG A 164 -6.39 -12.73 10.71
N VAL A 165 -5.10 -12.97 10.70
CA VAL A 165 -4.11 -12.24 9.90
C VAL A 165 -3.48 -13.22 8.91
N VAL A 166 -3.35 -12.80 7.64
CA VAL A 166 -2.69 -13.56 6.59
C VAL A 166 -1.59 -12.70 5.95
N TYR A 167 -0.54 -13.32 5.43
CA TYR A 167 0.52 -12.65 4.72
C TYR A 167 0.47 -12.99 3.24
N ASP A 168 0.42 -11.98 2.36
CA ASP A 168 0.35 -12.16 0.91
C ASP A 168 1.75 -12.37 0.32
N ILE A 169 1.99 -13.57 -0.18
CA ILE A 169 3.24 -14.00 -0.80
C ILE A 169 3.22 -13.92 -2.34
N SER A 170 2.26 -13.20 -2.90
CA SER A 170 2.11 -13.10 -4.36
C SER A 170 3.13 -12.13 -4.95
N SER A 171 3.81 -12.57 -6.01
CA SER A 171 4.75 -11.73 -6.78
C SER A 171 4.04 -10.99 -7.92
N LYS A 172 4.61 -9.90 -8.38
CA LYS A 172 4.15 -9.18 -9.57
C LYS A 172 5.14 -9.39 -10.73
N PRO A 173 4.73 -9.89 -11.91
CA PRO A 173 3.42 -10.48 -12.20
C PRO A 173 3.20 -11.83 -11.50
N PRO A 174 1.98 -12.42 -11.44
CA PRO A 174 0.74 -11.91 -12.03
C PRO A 174 -0.06 -10.98 -11.11
N ALA A 175 0.23 -10.93 -9.80
CA ALA A 175 -0.49 -10.05 -8.88
C ALA A 175 -0.19 -8.56 -9.13
N CYS A 176 -1.08 -7.69 -8.69
CA CYS A 176 -0.80 -6.25 -8.62
C CYS A 176 -0.10 -5.91 -7.30
N LEU A 177 0.55 -4.74 -7.24
CA LEU A 177 1.12 -4.23 -5.99
C LEU A 177 0.03 -3.95 -4.96
N LEU A 178 -1.08 -3.38 -5.40
CA LEU A 178 -2.21 -3.00 -4.55
C LEU A 178 -3.38 -3.98 -4.74
N TYR A 179 -4.15 -4.12 -3.67
CA TYR A 179 -5.46 -4.78 -3.67
C TYR A 179 -6.51 -3.76 -4.10
N THR A 180 -6.81 -3.69 -5.37
CA THR A 180 -7.88 -2.82 -5.87
C THR A 180 -9.09 -3.64 -6.26
N SER A 181 -10.28 -3.14 -5.92
CA SER A 181 -11.51 -3.65 -6.54
C SER A 181 -11.49 -3.31 -8.04
N PRO A 182 -12.06 -4.16 -8.92
CA PRO A 182 -12.18 -3.85 -10.33
C PRO A 182 -12.83 -2.47 -10.52
N SER A 183 -12.16 -1.59 -11.23
CA SER A 183 -12.71 -0.28 -11.58
C SER A 183 -13.59 -0.39 -12.83
N PRO A 184 -14.50 0.57 -13.07
CA PRO A 184 -15.24 0.61 -14.33
C PRO A 184 -14.33 0.65 -15.57
N ARG A 185 -13.08 1.09 -15.45
CA ARG A 185 -12.08 1.10 -16.53
C ARG A 185 -11.55 -0.28 -16.87
N ASP A 186 -11.56 -1.21 -15.91
CA ASP A 186 -11.04 -2.57 -16.09
C ASP A 186 -12.04 -3.48 -16.86
N ARG A 187 -13.26 -2.99 -17.11
CA ARG A 187 -14.32 -3.73 -17.83
C ARG A 187 -14.19 -3.69 -19.34
N TYR A 188 -13.23 -2.94 -19.89
CA TYR A 188 -13.03 -2.73 -21.33
C TYR A 188 -11.62 -3.15 -21.79
N GLY A 189 -11.10 -4.20 -21.20
CA GLY A 189 -9.86 -4.85 -21.63
C GLY A 189 -10.15 -6.16 -22.35
#